data_782305e60bfb598da236c9f3dffba44e
#
_entry.id   782305e60bfb598da236c9f3dffba44e
#
_cell.length_a   1.000
_cell.length_b   1.000
_cell.length_c   1.000
_cell.angle_alpha   90.00
_cell.angle_beta   90.00
_cell.angle_gamma   90.00
#
_symmetry.space_group_name_H-M   'P 1'
#
loop_
_entity.id
_entity.type
_entity.pdbx_description
1 polymer ?
#
loop_
_entity_poly.entity_id
_entity_poly.type
_entity_poly.pdbx_seq_one_letter_code
_entity_poly.pdbx_strand_id
1 'polypeptide(L)'
;MRSTFKLLYFVKRNAVKKNGNAPIVARITIDQVVAQFNTKLEINPAHWSVKLGKASGRTAEAVHINSMLESIRSTVHQHYHALMAQDGYVTAELVKNAFLGKIARERTLIEFFKQHNEQYLQKVKMNTADKTYSRYELTKKRLMEFMKFKYSVSDMLIKDINVVFIEDFLLYIKNNYGCSHNTAMKFVQRFRTVVNFAKNTGLVTADPFGSYRVRFERTDRDYLTMEEITTIYNHEFSSKRLEQVRDLFIFSCYTALSYIDVCELRQEDIRTGFDGNLWIIRKRHKTNVTSTVRLLDIPKAILEKYKHKLPTGKILPVISNQKMNDYLKEIAAICGIEKTLTYHVA
;
A
#
# COMPACT_ATOMS: atom_id res chain seq x y z
N MET A 1 -0.49 4.59 42.18
CA MET A 1 -1.53 3.75 42.86
C MET A 1 -1.27 2.31 42.46
N ARG A 2 -1.36 1.35 43.43
CA ARG A 2 -1.29 -0.09 43.08
C ARG A 2 -2.64 -0.47 42.45
N SER A 3 -2.65 -0.92 41.20
CA SER A 3 -3.84 -1.46 40.53
C SER A 3 -4.37 -2.68 41.30
N THR A 4 -5.67 -2.75 41.53
CA THR A 4 -6.31 -3.86 42.22
C THR A 4 -6.79 -4.90 41.22
N PHE A 5 -6.13 -6.08 41.19
CA PHE A 5 -6.54 -7.20 40.34
C PHE A 5 -7.24 -8.29 41.15
N LYS A 6 -8.44 -8.73 40.71
CA LYS A 6 -9.18 -9.83 41.31
C LYS A 6 -9.80 -10.72 40.23
N LEU A 7 -9.66 -12.03 40.38
CA LEU A 7 -10.32 -13.03 39.53
C LEU A 7 -11.22 -13.93 40.39
N LEU A 8 -12.51 -13.99 40.05
CA LEU A 8 -13.52 -14.82 40.70
C LEU A 8 -14.22 -15.72 39.70
N TYR A 9 -14.62 -16.90 40.17
CA TYR A 9 -15.48 -17.81 39.41
C TYR A 9 -16.86 -17.93 40.07
N PHE A 10 -17.91 -18.04 39.28
CA PHE A 10 -19.27 -18.25 39.74
C PHE A 10 -20.07 -19.07 38.71
N VAL A 11 -21.05 -19.79 39.20
CA VAL A 11 -21.97 -20.57 38.36
C VAL A 11 -23.16 -19.72 37.97
N LYS A 12 -23.51 -19.66 36.71
CA LYS A 12 -24.66 -18.92 36.19
C LYS A 12 -25.93 -19.71 36.36
N ARG A 13 -26.52 -19.66 37.55
CA ARG A 13 -27.70 -20.45 37.97
C ARG A 13 -28.96 -20.22 37.11
N ASN A 14 -29.07 -19.08 36.44
CA ASN A 14 -30.18 -18.80 35.52
C ASN A 14 -30.00 -19.38 34.13
N ALA A 15 -28.93 -20.14 33.89
CA ALA A 15 -28.62 -20.78 32.61
C ALA A 15 -28.35 -22.30 32.78
N VAL A 16 -29.15 -22.96 33.64
CA VAL A 16 -29.06 -24.42 33.80
C VAL A 16 -29.57 -25.09 32.54
N LYS A 17 -28.76 -26.04 32.03
CA LYS A 17 -29.06 -26.83 30.84
C LYS A 17 -29.96 -28.04 31.17
N LYS A 18 -30.51 -28.70 30.15
CA LYS A 18 -31.36 -29.89 30.31
C LYS A 18 -30.66 -31.05 31.06
N ASN A 19 -29.32 -31.12 31.06
CA ASN A 19 -28.52 -32.08 31.79
C ASN A 19 -28.30 -31.71 33.28
N GLY A 20 -28.93 -30.67 33.79
CA GLY A 20 -28.81 -30.18 35.18
C GLY A 20 -27.54 -29.37 35.45
N ASN A 21 -26.63 -29.18 34.48
CA ASN A 21 -25.41 -28.41 34.67
C ASN A 21 -25.60 -26.97 34.26
N ALA A 22 -24.84 -26.07 34.87
CA ALA A 22 -24.81 -24.65 34.56
C ALA A 22 -23.38 -24.19 34.25
N PRO A 23 -23.17 -23.22 33.33
CA PRO A 23 -21.87 -22.75 32.95
C PRO A 23 -21.17 -21.99 34.07
N ILE A 24 -19.85 -22.22 34.20
CA ILE A 24 -18.97 -21.47 35.11
C ILE A 24 -18.44 -20.25 34.35
N VAL A 25 -18.63 -19.07 34.97
CA VAL A 25 -18.19 -17.79 34.42
C VAL A 25 -17.04 -17.24 35.24
N ALA A 26 -16.01 -16.74 34.58
CA ALA A 26 -14.91 -16.00 35.19
C ALA A 26 -15.23 -14.49 35.18
N ARG A 27 -14.93 -13.82 36.30
CA ARG A 27 -15.06 -12.36 36.48
C ARG A 27 -13.69 -11.79 36.84
N ILE A 28 -13.13 -10.97 35.95
CA ILE A 28 -11.95 -10.17 36.20
C ILE A 28 -12.40 -8.79 36.69
N THR A 29 -11.81 -8.30 37.77
CA THR A 29 -12.04 -6.94 38.27
C THR A 29 -10.70 -6.23 38.38
N ILE A 30 -10.54 -5.09 37.73
CA ILE A 30 -9.37 -4.23 37.83
C ILE A 30 -9.86 -2.82 38.06
N ASP A 31 -9.42 -2.19 39.16
CA ASP A 31 -9.76 -0.81 39.54
C ASP A 31 -11.26 -0.54 39.44
N GLN A 32 -12.07 -1.48 40.01
CA GLN A 32 -13.56 -1.50 40.07
C GLN A 32 -14.24 -1.78 38.71
N VAL A 33 -13.49 -1.81 37.57
CA VAL A 33 -14.04 -2.17 36.26
C VAL A 33 -14.09 -3.69 36.12
N VAL A 34 -15.21 -4.22 35.63
CA VAL A 34 -15.50 -5.65 35.56
C VAL A 34 -15.56 -6.11 34.10
N ALA A 35 -14.87 -7.21 33.80
CA ALA A 35 -15.04 -7.97 32.56
C ALA A 35 -15.36 -9.44 32.87
N GLN A 36 -16.23 -10.08 32.09
CA GLN A 36 -16.65 -11.47 32.31
C GLN A 36 -16.45 -12.30 31.02
N PHE A 37 -16.15 -13.58 31.21
CA PHE A 37 -16.10 -14.54 30.09
C PHE A 37 -16.53 -15.94 30.57
N ASN A 38 -17.06 -16.73 29.64
CA ASN A 38 -17.42 -18.12 29.87
C ASN A 38 -16.16 -18.99 29.85
N THR A 39 -15.93 -19.79 30.89
CA THR A 39 -14.78 -20.71 31.00
C THR A 39 -14.91 -21.94 30.11
N LYS A 40 -16.10 -22.18 29.52
CA LYS A 40 -16.50 -23.40 28.81
C LYS A 40 -16.60 -24.65 29.72
N LEU A 41 -16.47 -24.49 31.02
CA LEU A 41 -16.72 -25.51 32.04
C LEU A 41 -18.13 -25.42 32.55
N GLU A 42 -18.71 -26.54 32.93
CA GLU A 42 -20.06 -26.66 33.45
C GLU A 42 -20.06 -27.52 34.68
N ILE A 43 -20.97 -27.27 35.64
CA ILE A 43 -21.11 -28.05 36.82
C ILE A 43 -22.56 -28.00 37.32
N ASN A 44 -23.03 -29.04 38.02
CA ASN A 44 -24.27 -29.00 38.73
C ASN A 44 -24.18 -27.93 39.86
N PRO A 45 -25.09 -26.93 39.90
CA PRO A 45 -25.05 -25.86 40.91
C PRO A 45 -25.05 -26.33 42.36
N ALA A 46 -25.54 -27.54 42.65
CA ALA A 46 -25.52 -28.15 43.99
C ALA A 46 -24.07 -28.54 44.41
N HIS A 47 -23.18 -28.84 43.44
CA HIS A 47 -21.80 -29.21 43.69
C HIS A 47 -20.83 -28.00 43.64
N TRP A 48 -21.33 -26.75 43.73
CA TRP A 48 -20.53 -25.55 43.69
C TRP A 48 -20.47 -24.82 45.03
N SER A 49 -19.25 -24.59 45.53
CA SER A 49 -19.04 -23.77 46.72
C SER A 49 -18.92 -22.28 46.35
N VAL A 50 -19.94 -21.49 46.62
CA VAL A 50 -19.94 -20.06 46.36
C VAL A 50 -18.84 -19.35 47.17
N LYS A 51 -18.64 -19.74 48.45
CA LYS A 51 -17.63 -19.16 49.33
C LYS A 51 -16.20 -19.35 48.79
N LEU A 52 -15.90 -20.51 48.23
CA LEU A 52 -14.57 -20.87 47.72
C LEU A 52 -14.40 -20.57 46.24
N GLY A 53 -15.50 -20.32 45.51
CA GLY A 53 -15.46 -20.10 44.06
C GLY A 53 -14.93 -21.31 43.27
N LYS A 54 -15.22 -22.56 43.75
CA LYS A 54 -14.75 -23.83 43.18
C LYS A 54 -15.73 -24.98 43.38
N ALA A 55 -15.51 -26.07 42.63
CA ALA A 55 -16.28 -27.29 42.78
C ALA A 55 -16.07 -27.90 44.18
N SER A 56 -17.16 -28.33 44.83
CA SER A 56 -17.13 -28.99 46.13
C SER A 56 -17.02 -30.52 46.01
N GLY A 57 -16.40 -31.15 47.01
CA GLY A 57 -16.19 -32.61 47.04
C GLY A 57 -14.84 -33.06 46.44
N ARG A 58 -14.66 -34.43 46.43
CA ARG A 58 -13.43 -35.07 45.93
C ARG A 58 -13.68 -36.00 44.72
N THR A 59 -14.80 -35.78 44.02
CA THR A 59 -15.11 -36.55 42.82
C THR A 59 -14.11 -36.22 41.71
N ALA A 60 -13.88 -37.17 40.79
CA ALA A 60 -12.99 -36.94 39.65
C ALA A 60 -13.39 -35.70 38.84
N GLU A 61 -14.69 -35.46 38.68
CA GLU A 61 -15.23 -34.26 38.01
C GLU A 61 -14.84 -32.99 38.77
N ALA A 62 -15.03 -32.94 40.10
CA ALA A 62 -14.69 -31.76 40.92
C ALA A 62 -13.18 -31.46 40.86
N VAL A 63 -12.32 -32.51 40.91
CA VAL A 63 -10.87 -32.39 40.79
C VAL A 63 -10.50 -31.85 39.44
N HIS A 64 -11.06 -32.39 38.35
CA HIS A 64 -10.81 -31.93 37.00
C HIS A 64 -11.21 -30.46 36.78
N ILE A 65 -12.44 -30.08 37.19
CA ILE A 65 -12.92 -28.70 37.07
C ILE A 65 -12.01 -27.75 37.85
N ASN A 66 -11.64 -28.08 39.08
CA ASN A 66 -10.78 -27.26 39.91
C ASN A 66 -9.38 -27.08 39.30
N SER A 67 -8.80 -28.15 38.74
CA SER A 67 -7.52 -28.07 37.99
C SER A 67 -7.61 -27.14 36.80
N MET A 68 -8.67 -27.25 36.00
CA MET A 68 -8.88 -26.36 34.85
C MET A 68 -9.07 -24.91 35.28
N LEU A 69 -9.81 -24.63 36.38
CA LEU A 69 -9.97 -23.27 36.91
C LEU A 69 -8.65 -22.67 37.39
N GLU A 70 -7.76 -23.47 38.00
CA GLU A 70 -6.41 -23.01 38.38
C GLU A 70 -5.52 -22.75 37.14
N SER A 71 -5.61 -23.57 36.11
CA SER A 71 -4.93 -23.31 34.83
C SER A 71 -5.39 -21.98 34.20
N ILE A 72 -6.71 -21.74 34.15
CA ILE A 72 -7.27 -20.47 33.67
C ILE A 72 -6.77 -19.31 34.55
N ARG A 73 -6.75 -19.47 35.87
CA ARG A 73 -6.23 -18.46 36.80
C ARG A 73 -4.79 -18.09 36.48
N SER A 74 -3.93 -19.09 36.36
CA SER A 74 -2.50 -18.92 36.04
C SER A 74 -2.32 -18.14 34.72
N THR A 75 -3.01 -18.55 33.66
CA THR A 75 -2.92 -17.91 32.34
C THR A 75 -3.41 -16.47 32.36
N VAL A 76 -4.54 -16.19 33.05
CA VAL A 76 -5.07 -14.83 33.21
C VAL A 76 -4.09 -13.93 33.98
N HIS A 77 -3.45 -14.45 35.04
CA HIS A 77 -2.41 -13.74 35.78
C HIS A 77 -1.18 -13.45 34.90
N GLN A 78 -0.72 -14.41 34.10
CA GLN A 78 0.38 -14.20 33.16
C GLN A 78 0.09 -13.06 32.19
N HIS A 79 -1.13 -13.05 31.59
CA HIS A 79 -1.53 -11.96 30.69
C HIS A 79 -1.60 -10.61 31.41
N TYR A 80 -2.13 -10.57 32.65
CA TYR A 80 -2.16 -9.34 33.45
C TYR A 80 -0.75 -8.79 33.69
N HIS A 81 0.17 -9.63 34.14
CA HIS A 81 1.55 -9.19 34.40
C HIS A 81 2.29 -8.78 33.11
N ALA A 82 2.10 -9.51 32.02
CA ALA A 82 2.70 -9.15 30.73
C ALA A 82 2.20 -7.77 30.23
N LEU A 83 0.90 -7.53 30.30
CA LEU A 83 0.31 -6.24 29.90
C LEU A 83 0.75 -5.08 30.83
N MET A 84 0.81 -5.32 32.15
CA MET A 84 1.31 -4.33 33.10
C MET A 84 2.77 -3.95 32.87
N ALA A 85 3.60 -4.94 32.51
CA ALA A 85 5.03 -4.70 32.20
C ALA A 85 5.23 -3.92 30.89
N GLN A 86 4.29 -4.06 29.93
CA GLN A 86 4.38 -3.48 28.60
C GLN A 86 3.83 -2.04 28.55
N ASP A 87 2.66 -1.79 29.17
CA ASP A 87 1.90 -0.56 28.96
C ASP A 87 1.73 0.29 30.27
N GLY A 88 2.14 -0.24 31.43
CA GLY A 88 1.98 0.46 32.73
C GLY A 88 0.55 0.67 33.19
N TYR A 89 -0.45 0.39 32.34
CA TYR A 89 -1.89 0.50 32.60
C TYR A 89 -2.65 -0.67 31.95
N VAL A 90 -3.52 -1.33 32.72
CA VAL A 90 -4.26 -2.51 32.26
C VAL A 90 -5.73 -2.42 32.67
N THR A 91 -6.64 -2.75 31.75
CA THR A 91 -8.08 -2.87 32.02
C THR A 91 -8.53 -4.33 32.09
N ALA A 92 -9.64 -4.59 32.82
CA ALA A 92 -10.23 -5.94 32.89
C ALA A 92 -10.60 -6.48 31.49
N GLU A 93 -11.04 -5.61 30.59
CA GLU A 93 -11.39 -5.97 29.21
C GLU A 93 -10.16 -6.38 28.39
N LEU A 94 -9.02 -5.68 28.55
CA LEU A 94 -7.76 -6.04 27.88
C LEU A 94 -7.27 -7.43 28.32
N VAL A 95 -7.28 -7.71 29.63
CA VAL A 95 -6.86 -9.05 30.14
C VAL A 95 -7.79 -10.13 29.64
N LYS A 96 -9.12 -9.90 29.64
CA LYS A 96 -10.08 -10.85 29.07
C LYS A 96 -9.80 -11.11 27.59
N ASN A 97 -9.57 -10.07 26.80
CA ASN A 97 -9.32 -10.20 25.36
C ASN A 97 -7.98 -10.90 25.09
N ALA A 98 -6.93 -10.66 25.91
CA ALA A 98 -5.68 -11.39 25.87
C ALA A 98 -5.89 -12.89 26.11
N PHE A 99 -6.60 -13.25 27.19
CA PHE A 99 -6.90 -14.63 27.52
C PHE A 99 -7.72 -15.34 26.43
N LEU A 100 -8.70 -14.65 25.83
CA LEU A 100 -9.53 -15.20 24.76
C LEU A 100 -8.86 -15.22 23.39
N GLY A 101 -7.60 -14.79 23.27
CA GLY A 101 -6.91 -14.64 21.99
C GLY A 101 -7.54 -13.58 21.08
N LYS A 102 -8.37 -12.69 21.66
CA LYS A 102 -9.05 -11.60 20.95
C LYS A 102 -8.22 -10.31 20.92
N ILE A 103 -7.10 -10.26 21.60
CA ILE A 103 -6.10 -9.24 21.32
C ILE A 103 -5.53 -9.64 19.96
N ALA A 104 -6.11 -9.06 18.91
CA ALA A 104 -5.35 -8.96 17.68
C ALA A 104 -4.00 -8.34 18.08
N ARG A 105 -2.90 -9.05 17.84
CA ARG A 105 -1.53 -8.58 18.02
C ARG A 105 -1.51 -7.18 17.46
N GLU A 106 -1.40 -6.17 18.34
CA GLU A 106 -1.42 -4.77 17.91
C GLU A 106 -0.28 -4.61 16.90
N ARG A 107 -0.66 -4.54 15.64
CA ARG A 107 0.31 -4.50 14.56
C ARG A 107 0.79 -3.08 14.38
N THR A 108 2.08 -2.96 14.18
CA THR A 108 2.73 -1.69 13.93
C THR A 108 2.60 -1.27 12.47
N LEU A 109 2.79 0.00 12.19
CA LEU A 109 2.69 0.58 10.85
C LEU A 109 3.66 -0.10 9.87
N ILE A 110 4.91 -0.33 10.27
CA ILE A 110 5.92 -0.90 9.38
C ILE A 110 5.69 -2.39 9.14
N GLU A 111 5.16 -3.12 10.15
CA GLU A 111 4.72 -4.51 9.96
C GLU A 111 3.61 -4.60 8.90
N PHE A 112 2.65 -3.67 8.92
CA PHE A 112 1.61 -3.57 7.89
C PHE A 112 2.16 -3.24 6.51
N PHE A 113 3.08 -2.28 6.43
CA PHE A 113 3.72 -1.96 5.16
C PHE A 113 4.46 -3.17 4.58
N LYS A 114 5.17 -3.94 5.42
CA LYS A 114 5.84 -5.17 4.99
C LYS A 114 4.83 -6.16 4.41
N GLN A 115 3.78 -6.46 5.16
CA GLN A 115 2.74 -7.40 4.72
C GLN A 115 2.06 -6.95 3.42
N HIS A 116 1.68 -5.66 3.32
CA HIS A 116 1.11 -5.10 2.10
C HIS A 116 2.07 -5.23 0.92
N ASN A 117 3.34 -4.88 1.11
CA ASN A 117 4.34 -4.90 0.06
C ASN A 117 4.67 -6.33 -0.40
N GLU A 118 4.70 -7.30 0.52
CA GLU A 118 4.86 -8.72 0.21
C GLU A 118 3.69 -9.25 -0.64
N GLN A 119 2.45 -8.94 -0.25
CA GLN A 119 1.26 -9.32 -1.04
C GLN A 119 1.26 -8.61 -2.40
N TYR A 120 1.68 -7.34 -2.43
CA TYR A 120 1.81 -6.60 -3.67
C TYR A 120 2.85 -7.23 -4.59
N LEU A 121 4.01 -7.64 -4.06
CA LEU A 121 5.07 -8.30 -4.83
C LEU A 121 4.59 -9.64 -5.43
N GLN A 122 3.79 -10.41 -4.69
CA GLN A 122 3.18 -11.64 -5.23
C GLN A 122 2.26 -11.34 -6.44
N LYS A 123 1.49 -10.25 -6.37
CA LYS A 123 0.64 -9.78 -7.50
C LYS A 123 1.48 -9.25 -8.68
N VAL A 124 2.60 -8.58 -8.40
CA VAL A 124 3.54 -8.06 -9.41
C VAL A 124 4.14 -9.18 -10.26
N LYS A 125 4.55 -10.28 -9.64
CA LYS A 125 5.06 -11.47 -10.37
C LYS A 125 4.03 -12.02 -11.38
N MET A 126 2.77 -11.67 -11.23
CA MET A 126 1.71 -12.09 -12.14
C MET A 126 1.39 -11.06 -13.23
N ASN A 127 1.39 -9.74 -12.97
CA ASN A 127 0.86 -8.77 -13.96
C ASN A 127 1.19 -7.28 -13.73
N THR A 128 2.07 -6.88 -12.81
CA THR A 128 2.24 -5.46 -12.46
C THR A 128 3.70 -4.98 -12.50
N ALA A 129 3.93 -3.70 -12.79
CA ALA A 129 5.28 -3.15 -12.98
C ALA A 129 6.09 -3.05 -11.67
N ASP A 130 7.32 -3.58 -11.66
CA ASP A 130 8.32 -3.50 -10.57
C ASP A 130 8.51 -2.09 -10.00
N LYS A 131 8.34 -1.06 -10.84
CA LYS A 131 8.45 0.35 -10.45
C LYS A 131 7.44 0.77 -9.38
N THR A 132 6.25 0.17 -9.33
CA THR A 132 5.24 0.52 -8.33
C THR A 132 5.60 -0.09 -6.98
N TYR A 133 6.07 -1.33 -6.94
CA TYR A 133 6.58 -1.98 -5.74
C TYR A 133 7.73 -1.17 -5.11
N SER A 134 8.74 -0.80 -5.92
CA SER A 134 9.87 0.02 -5.45
C SER A 134 9.44 1.35 -4.83
N ARG A 135 8.33 1.95 -5.31
CA ARG A 135 7.78 3.18 -4.74
C ARG A 135 7.09 2.96 -3.39
N TYR A 136 6.45 1.80 -3.16
CA TYR A 136 5.93 1.44 -1.83
C TYR A 136 7.06 1.17 -0.84
N GLU A 137 8.11 0.45 -1.25
CA GLU A 137 9.30 0.22 -0.43
C GLU A 137 9.98 1.55 -0.04
N LEU A 138 10.12 2.47 -0.99
CA LEU A 138 10.64 3.80 -0.71
C LEU A 138 9.74 4.56 0.28
N THR A 139 8.41 4.46 0.15
CA THR A 139 7.47 5.10 1.08
C THR A 139 7.62 4.55 2.50
N LYS A 140 7.73 3.23 2.64
CA LYS A 140 8.02 2.57 3.92
C LYS A 140 9.31 3.10 4.54
N LYS A 141 10.40 3.16 3.76
CA LYS A 141 11.69 3.68 4.21
C LYS A 141 11.56 5.13 4.71
N ARG A 142 10.86 6.00 3.98
CA ARG A 142 10.65 7.40 4.37
C ARG A 142 9.81 7.56 5.65
N LEU A 143 8.84 6.69 5.87
CA LEU A 143 8.07 6.66 7.12
C LEU A 143 8.94 6.23 8.31
N MET A 144 9.81 5.23 8.15
CA MET A 144 10.75 4.82 9.20
C MET A 144 11.72 5.95 9.56
N GLU A 145 12.29 6.61 8.56
CA GLU A 145 13.19 7.76 8.75
C GLU A 145 12.47 8.92 9.45
N PHE A 146 11.22 9.22 9.07
CA PHE A 146 10.39 10.24 9.70
C PHE A 146 10.07 9.92 11.17
N MET A 147 9.64 8.70 11.47
CA MET A 147 9.33 8.29 12.84
C MET A 147 10.57 8.37 13.74
N LYS A 148 11.72 7.96 13.21
CA LYS A 148 12.99 8.10 13.93
C LYS A 148 13.36 9.57 14.17
N PHE A 149 13.16 10.42 13.15
CA PHE A 149 13.49 11.85 13.23
C PHE A 149 12.60 12.61 14.21
N LYS A 150 11.27 12.42 14.12
CA LYS A 150 10.32 13.24 14.90
C LYS A 150 9.96 12.64 16.25
N TYR A 151 9.82 11.33 16.32
CA TYR A 151 9.32 10.64 17.52
C TYR A 151 10.38 9.79 18.21
N SER A 152 11.61 9.66 17.66
CA SER A 152 12.70 8.84 18.18
C SER A 152 12.33 7.35 18.32
N VAL A 153 11.37 6.86 17.52
CA VAL A 153 10.93 5.47 17.50
C VAL A 153 11.22 4.80 16.16
N SER A 154 11.42 3.48 16.17
CA SER A 154 11.65 2.70 14.95
C SER A 154 10.36 2.29 14.24
N ASP A 155 9.25 2.21 14.98
CA ASP A 155 7.93 1.84 14.51
C ASP A 155 6.85 2.39 15.47
N MET A 156 5.58 2.38 15.05
CA MET A 156 4.46 2.92 15.80
C MET A 156 3.21 2.05 15.57
N LEU A 157 2.35 1.96 16.58
CA LEU A 157 1.07 1.27 16.39
C LEU A 157 0.21 2.02 15.38
N ILE A 158 -0.42 1.28 14.48
CA ILE A 158 -1.23 1.90 13.42
C ILE A 158 -2.45 2.67 13.99
N LYS A 159 -2.92 2.32 15.17
CA LYS A 159 -4.01 3.02 15.88
C LYS A 159 -3.62 4.41 16.39
N ASP A 160 -2.32 4.64 16.63
CA ASP A 160 -1.79 5.91 17.15
C ASP A 160 -1.55 6.95 16.05
N ILE A 161 -1.72 6.54 14.79
CA ILE A 161 -1.60 7.43 13.64
C ILE A 161 -2.83 8.33 13.59
N ASN A 162 -2.60 9.62 13.50
CA ASN A 162 -3.63 10.65 13.41
C ASN A 162 -3.33 11.64 12.26
N VAL A 163 -4.20 12.64 12.08
CA VAL A 163 -4.05 13.65 11.03
C VAL A 163 -2.75 14.45 11.18
N VAL A 164 -2.36 14.76 12.42
CA VAL A 164 -1.11 15.51 12.69
C VAL A 164 0.11 14.72 12.21
N PHE A 165 0.15 13.40 12.47
CA PHE A 165 1.21 12.53 11.94
C PHE A 165 1.30 12.60 10.42
N ILE A 166 0.16 12.65 9.72
CA ILE A 166 0.11 12.69 8.25
C ILE A 166 0.65 14.03 7.72
N GLU A 167 0.25 15.14 8.34
CA GLU A 167 0.71 16.49 7.97
C GLU A 167 2.20 16.66 8.24
N ASP A 168 2.67 16.20 9.39
CA ASP A 168 4.08 16.20 9.75
C ASP A 168 4.93 15.35 8.80
N PHE A 169 4.43 14.19 8.39
CA PHE A 169 5.11 13.37 7.39
C PHE A 169 5.20 14.08 6.04
N LEU A 170 4.13 14.75 5.60
CA LEU A 170 4.14 15.56 4.38
C LEU A 170 5.20 16.67 4.45
N LEU A 171 5.25 17.41 5.56
CA LEU A 171 6.23 18.47 5.79
C LEU A 171 7.66 17.91 5.84
N TYR A 172 7.85 16.79 6.52
CA TYR A 172 9.14 16.10 6.57
C TYR A 172 9.66 15.74 5.19
N ILE A 173 8.80 15.17 4.32
CA ILE A 173 9.18 14.81 2.94
C ILE A 173 9.56 16.06 2.13
N LYS A 174 8.80 17.14 2.25
CA LYS A 174 9.11 18.41 1.55
C LYS A 174 10.46 18.98 1.99
N ASN A 175 10.68 19.07 3.28
CA ASN A 175 11.84 19.77 3.84
C ASN A 175 13.14 18.97 3.73
N ASN A 176 13.10 17.65 3.99
CA ASN A 176 14.33 16.84 4.03
C ASN A 176 14.74 16.29 2.66
N TYR A 177 13.82 16.25 1.68
CA TYR A 177 14.12 15.70 0.33
C TYR A 177 13.92 16.70 -0.80
N GLY A 178 13.59 17.95 -0.49
CA GLY A 178 13.38 18.98 -1.51
C GLY A 178 12.30 18.64 -2.55
N CYS A 179 11.34 17.80 -2.18
CA CYS A 179 10.32 17.32 -3.09
C CYS A 179 9.25 18.38 -3.36
N SER A 180 8.82 18.50 -4.64
CA SER A 180 7.62 19.27 -4.97
C SER A 180 6.40 18.75 -4.21
N HIS A 181 5.38 19.61 -4.03
CA HIS A 181 4.13 19.25 -3.34
C HIS A 181 3.53 17.94 -3.89
N ASN A 182 3.40 17.83 -5.19
CA ASN A 182 2.81 16.66 -5.83
C ASN A 182 3.63 15.39 -5.60
N THR A 183 4.95 15.49 -5.56
CA THR A 183 5.83 14.35 -5.25
C THR A 183 5.66 13.90 -3.80
N ALA A 184 5.65 14.84 -2.84
CA ALA A 184 5.42 14.55 -1.43
C ALA A 184 4.01 13.98 -1.20
N MET A 185 2.99 14.53 -1.87
CA MET A 185 1.61 14.06 -1.79
C MET A 185 1.44 12.62 -2.31
N LYS A 186 2.25 12.16 -3.27
CA LYS A 186 2.28 10.75 -3.71
C LYS A 186 2.79 9.80 -2.64
N PHE A 187 3.67 10.23 -1.74
CA PHE A 187 4.06 9.44 -0.57
C PHE A 187 2.88 9.29 0.39
N VAL A 188 2.18 10.39 0.69
CA VAL A 188 0.99 10.39 1.54
C VAL A 188 -0.13 9.52 0.92
N GLN A 189 -0.34 9.58 -0.39
CA GLN A 189 -1.33 8.75 -1.09
C GLN A 189 -1.03 7.24 -0.95
N ARG A 190 0.25 6.83 -1.09
CA ARG A 190 0.64 5.43 -0.90
C ARG A 190 0.51 5.00 0.56
N PHE A 191 0.86 5.88 1.48
CA PHE A 191 0.64 5.64 2.91
C PHE A 191 -0.86 5.42 3.19
N ARG A 192 -1.75 6.28 2.68
CA ARG A 192 -3.20 6.09 2.76
C ARG A 192 -3.65 4.73 2.22
N THR A 193 -3.08 4.27 1.10
CA THR A 193 -3.42 2.96 0.52
C THR A 193 -3.14 1.82 1.50
N VAL A 194 -2.01 1.86 2.21
CA VAL A 194 -1.64 0.84 3.21
C VAL A 194 -2.53 0.93 4.45
N VAL A 195 -2.87 2.13 4.91
CA VAL A 195 -3.83 2.31 6.03
C VAL A 195 -5.23 1.79 5.65
N ASN A 196 -5.67 2.05 4.41
CA ASN A 196 -6.94 1.49 3.91
C ASN A 196 -6.90 -0.04 3.83
N PHE A 197 -5.77 -0.62 3.45
CA PHE A 197 -5.59 -2.07 3.50
C PHE A 197 -5.74 -2.60 4.93
N ALA A 198 -5.11 -1.97 5.92
CA ALA A 198 -5.24 -2.32 7.32
C ALA A 198 -6.69 -2.19 7.84
N LYS A 199 -7.41 -1.14 7.41
CA LYS A 199 -8.82 -0.91 7.74
C LYS A 199 -9.72 -2.03 7.16
N ASN A 200 -9.52 -2.39 5.90
CA ASN A 200 -10.30 -3.43 5.22
C ASN A 200 -10.06 -4.83 5.82
N THR A 201 -8.94 -5.05 6.51
CA THR A 201 -8.68 -6.29 7.26
C THR A 201 -9.26 -6.28 8.67
N GLY A 202 -10.01 -5.23 9.06
CA GLY A 202 -10.66 -5.12 10.37
C GLY A 202 -9.71 -4.80 11.53
N LEU A 203 -8.48 -4.42 11.24
CA LEU A 203 -7.42 -4.19 12.23
C LEU A 203 -7.32 -2.74 12.69
N VAL A 204 -7.98 -1.83 11.98
CA VAL A 204 -8.07 -0.40 12.32
C VAL A 204 -9.54 0.00 12.33
N THR A 205 -10.03 0.43 13.49
CA THR A 205 -11.42 0.87 13.66
C THR A 205 -11.62 2.34 13.31
N ALA A 206 -10.61 3.18 13.55
CA ALA A 206 -10.64 4.61 13.22
C ALA A 206 -9.79 4.88 11.97
N ASP A 207 -10.31 5.67 11.03
CA ASP A 207 -9.59 6.07 9.82
C ASP A 207 -8.81 7.37 10.04
N PRO A 208 -7.48 7.34 10.20
CA PRO A 208 -6.69 8.56 10.39
C PRO A 208 -6.75 9.50 9.17
N PHE A 209 -7.14 9.00 8.00
CA PHE A 209 -7.34 9.78 6.79
C PHE A 209 -8.80 10.25 6.59
N GLY A 210 -9.72 9.96 7.52
CA GLY A 210 -11.15 10.28 7.37
C GLY A 210 -11.42 11.76 7.14
N SER A 211 -10.70 12.63 7.86
CA SER A 211 -10.76 14.08 7.72
C SER A 211 -9.65 14.66 6.82
N TYR A 212 -8.66 13.85 6.38
CA TYR A 212 -7.54 14.30 5.56
C TYR A 212 -7.81 14.10 4.08
N ARG A 213 -7.72 15.19 3.29
CA ARG A 213 -7.88 15.14 1.84
C ARG A 213 -6.53 15.21 1.13
N VAL A 214 -6.19 14.15 0.41
CA VAL A 214 -5.03 14.16 -0.51
C VAL A 214 -5.37 15.09 -1.68
N ARG A 215 -4.70 16.25 -1.75
CA ARG A 215 -4.91 17.25 -2.81
C ARG A 215 -3.63 17.44 -3.59
N PHE A 216 -3.74 17.32 -4.91
CA PHE A 216 -2.65 17.62 -5.83
C PHE A 216 -2.82 19.05 -6.37
N GLU A 217 -1.71 19.76 -6.50
CA GLU A 217 -1.67 21.02 -7.20
C GLU A 217 -1.75 20.79 -8.71
N ARG A 218 -2.48 21.64 -9.39
CA ARG A 218 -2.52 21.61 -10.85
C ARG A 218 -1.13 21.98 -11.37
N THR A 219 -0.62 21.17 -12.29
CA THR A 219 0.61 21.46 -13.02
C THR A 219 0.24 21.69 -14.48
N ASP A 220 0.43 22.90 -14.94
CA ASP A 220 0.36 23.18 -16.35
C ASP A 220 1.63 22.64 -17.00
N ARG A 221 1.44 21.94 -18.10
CA ARG A 221 2.54 21.36 -18.89
C ARG A 221 2.58 22.09 -20.21
N ASP A 222 3.78 22.42 -20.62
CA ASP A 222 4.01 22.94 -21.94
C ASP A 222 3.68 21.87 -22.99
N TYR A 223 3.25 22.35 -24.15
CA TYR A 223 3.05 21.57 -25.36
C TYR A 223 3.74 22.26 -26.54
N LEU A 224 4.06 21.50 -27.55
CA LEU A 224 4.65 22.03 -28.76
C LEU A 224 3.57 22.57 -29.72
N THR A 225 3.81 23.74 -30.30
CA THR A 225 3.01 24.23 -31.42
C THR A 225 3.37 23.49 -32.71
N MET A 226 2.50 23.57 -33.72
CA MET A 226 2.80 22.99 -35.04
C MET A 226 4.05 23.59 -35.69
N GLU A 227 4.30 24.88 -35.45
CA GLU A 227 5.50 25.58 -35.92
C GLU A 227 6.77 24.99 -35.29
N GLU A 228 6.76 24.78 -33.98
CA GLU A 228 7.89 24.16 -33.26
C GLU A 228 8.11 22.72 -33.73
N ILE A 229 7.05 21.92 -33.91
CA ILE A 229 7.15 20.55 -34.45
C ILE A 229 7.74 20.57 -35.85
N THR A 230 7.30 21.51 -36.71
CA THR A 230 7.79 21.65 -38.08
C THR A 230 9.25 22.10 -38.10
N THR A 231 9.66 22.99 -37.21
CA THR A 231 11.04 23.44 -37.04
C THR A 231 11.93 22.27 -36.67
N ILE A 232 11.53 21.45 -35.68
CA ILE A 232 12.29 20.23 -35.28
C ILE A 232 12.37 19.23 -36.44
N TYR A 233 11.27 18.99 -37.14
CA TYR A 233 11.19 18.02 -38.22
C TYR A 233 12.09 18.38 -39.41
N ASN A 234 12.09 19.65 -39.81
CA ASN A 234 12.86 20.12 -40.98
C ASN A 234 14.34 20.43 -40.69
N HIS A 235 14.74 20.44 -39.40
CA HIS A 235 16.12 20.72 -39.05
C HIS A 235 17.06 19.56 -39.47
N GLU A 236 18.13 19.89 -40.20
CA GLU A 236 19.15 18.93 -40.56
C GLU A 236 20.21 18.82 -39.46
N PHE A 237 20.25 17.66 -38.81
CA PHE A 237 21.26 17.39 -37.79
C PHE A 237 22.48 16.72 -38.37
N SER A 238 23.66 17.22 -38.07
CA SER A 238 24.97 16.60 -38.47
C SER A 238 25.20 15.25 -37.77
N SER A 239 24.55 15.01 -36.63
CA SER A 239 24.65 13.81 -35.83
C SER A 239 23.50 12.83 -36.10
N LYS A 240 23.81 11.62 -36.57
CA LYS A 240 22.82 10.53 -36.75
C LYS A 240 22.01 10.22 -35.48
N ARG A 241 22.61 10.36 -34.29
CA ARG A 241 21.91 10.12 -33.03
C ARG A 241 20.79 11.14 -32.80
N LEU A 242 21.04 12.42 -33.11
CA LEU A 242 20.02 13.47 -32.96
C LEU A 242 18.93 13.33 -34.02
N GLU A 243 19.30 12.97 -35.22
CA GLU A 243 18.35 12.67 -36.31
C GLU A 243 17.42 11.51 -35.93
N GLN A 244 17.95 10.42 -35.38
CA GLN A 244 17.13 9.30 -34.89
C GLN A 244 16.20 9.70 -33.76
N VAL A 245 16.65 10.50 -32.80
CA VAL A 245 15.84 11.00 -31.69
C VAL A 245 14.73 11.92 -32.18
N ARG A 246 15.05 12.85 -33.10
CA ARG A 246 14.07 13.70 -33.78
C ARG A 246 12.97 12.84 -34.42
N ASP A 247 13.36 11.86 -35.24
CA ASP A 247 12.41 11.03 -35.98
C ASP A 247 11.48 10.26 -35.04
N LEU A 248 12.01 9.67 -33.95
CA LEU A 248 11.21 8.97 -32.94
C LEU A 248 10.25 9.92 -32.18
N PHE A 249 10.73 11.12 -31.87
CA PHE A 249 9.92 12.11 -31.16
C PHE A 249 8.79 12.62 -32.06
N ILE A 250 9.10 12.99 -33.30
CA ILE A 250 8.12 13.42 -34.31
C ILE A 250 7.10 12.30 -34.58
N PHE A 251 7.58 11.04 -34.70
CA PHE A 251 6.66 9.91 -34.84
C PHE A 251 5.65 9.84 -33.70
N SER A 252 6.10 10.06 -32.45
CA SER A 252 5.20 10.08 -31.30
C SER A 252 4.26 11.30 -31.29
N CYS A 253 4.71 12.48 -31.71
CA CYS A 253 3.84 13.65 -31.82
C CYS A 253 2.64 13.39 -32.75
N TYR A 254 2.85 12.67 -33.86
CA TYR A 254 1.79 12.36 -34.83
C TYR A 254 0.99 11.08 -34.53
N THR A 255 1.47 10.22 -33.64
CA THR A 255 0.79 8.95 -33.34
C THR A 255 0.25 8.88 -31.91
N ALA A 256 0.61 9.81 -31.04
CA ALA A 256 0.30 9.80 -29.59
C ALA A 256 0.70 8.48 -28.89
N LEU A 257 1.69 7.77 -29.43
CA LEU A 257 2.25 6.58 -28.81
C LEU A 257 3.23 6.95 -27.73
N SER A 258 3.13 6.30 -26.58
CA SER A 258 4.11 6.47 -25.51
C SER A 258 5.46 5.90 -25.91
N TYR A 259 6.54 6.35 -25.23
CA TYR A 259 7.89 5.81 -25.47
C TYR A 259 7.94 4.28 -25.48
N ILE A 260 7.31 3.61 -24.51
CA ILE A 260 7.32 2.14 -24.43
C ILE A 260 6.54 1.50 -25.57
N ASP A 261 5.43 2.13 -26.01
CA ASP A 261 4.64 1.62 -27.13
C ASP A 261 5.41 1.74 -28.44
N VAL A 262 6.21 2.81 -28.63
CA VAL A 262 7.13 2.94 -29.79
C VAL A 262 8.28 1.96 -29.73
N CYS A 263 8.85 1.72 -28.54
CA CYS A 263 9.92 0.73 -28.36
C CYS A 263 9.52 -0.70 -28.76
N GLU A 264 8.26 -1.03 -28.51
CA GLU A 264 7.70 -2.36 -28.75
C GLU A 264 6.94 -2.48 -30.07
N LEU A 265 6.85 -1.41 -30.83
CA LEU A 265 6.13 -1.37 -32.11
C LEU A 265 6.78 -2.34 -33.13
N ARG A 266 5.94 -3.16 -33.75
CA ARG A 266 6.36 -4.17 -34.73
C ARG A 266 5.64 -4.00 -36.04
N GLN A 267 6.15 -4.65 -37.10
CA GLN A 267 5.52 -4.62 -38.43
C GLN A 267 4.10 -5.19 -38.41
N GLU A 268 3.83 -6.19 -37.58
CA GLU A 268 2.50 -6.81 -37.42
C GLU A 268 1.42 -5.90 -36.82
N ASP A 269 1.86 -4.84 -36.11
CA ASP A 269 0.98 -3.81 -35.54
C ASP A 269 0.47 -2.84 -36.62
N ILE A 270 1.13 -2.79 -37.79
CA ILE A 270 0.77 -1.92 -38.91
C ILE A 270 -0.07 -2.70 -39.90
N ARG A 271 -1.31 -2.26 -40.12
CA ARG A 271 -2.28 -2.95 -40.95
C ARG A 271 -2.98 -1.98 -41.88
N THR A 272 -3.36 -2.46 -43.07
CA THR A 272 -4.22 -1.71 -43.97
C THR A 272 -5.66 -1.76 -43.43
N GLY A 273 -6.25 -0.60 -43.21
CA GLY A 273 -7.63 -0.46 -42.78
C GLY A 273 -8.64 -0.60 -43.94
N PHE A 274 -9.94 -0.56 -43.60
CA PHE A 274 -11.02 -0.62 -44.58
C PHE A 274 -11.05 0.58 -45.55
N ASP A 275 -10.41 1.67 -45.13
CA ASP A 275 -10.27 2.92 -45.89
C ASP A 275 -9.03 2.93 -46.81
N GLY A 276 -8.30 1.80 -46.94
CA GLY A 276 -7.09 1.67 -47.72
C GLY A 276 -5.85 2.32 -47.11
N ASN A 277 -5.99 2.98 -45.95
CA ASN A 277 -4.87 3.61 -45.26
C ASN A 277 -4.18 2.65 -44.31
N LEU A 278 -2.93 2.99 -43.95
CA LEU A 278 -2.19 2.25 -42.92
C LEU A 278 -2.59 2.74 -41.53
N TRP A 279 -2.80 1.80 -40.62
CA TRP A 279 -3.17 2.01 -39.25
C TRP A 279 -2.24 1.25 -38.32
N ILE A 280 -1.91 1.84 -37.16
CA ILE A 280 -1.28 1.16 -36.03
C ILE A 280 -2.42 0.65 -35.14
N ILE A 281 -2.49 -0.67 -34.93
CA ILE A 281 -3.47 -1.32 -34.08
C ILE A 281 -2.74 -2.17 -33.06
N ARG A 282 -2.61 -1.65 -31.83
CA ARG A 282 -1.93 -2.37 -30.74
C ARG A 282 -2.55 -2.08 -29.37
N LYS A 283 -2.32 -3.00 -28.44
CA LYS A 283 -2.67 -2.78 -27.04
C LYS A 283 -1.59 -1.92 -26.36
N ARG A 284 -1.99 -0.84 -25.68
CA ARG A 284 -1.08 -0.01 -24.91
C ARG A 284 -0.45 -0.80 -23.77
N HIS A 285 0.86 -0.72 -23.64
CA HIS A 285 1.61 -1.44 -22.58
C HIS A 285 1.08 -1.13 -21.16
N LYS A 286 0.73 0.12 -20.85
CA LYS A 286 0.33 0.54 -19.50
C LYS A 286 -1.09 0.13 -19.11
N THR A 287 -2.03 0.11 -20.05
CA THR A 287 -3.48 -0.01 -19.76
C THR A 287 -4.10 -1.25 -20.36
N ASN A 288 -3.37 -1.95 -21.24
CA ASN A 288 -3.84 -3.08 -22.05
C ASN A 288 -5.10 -2.77 -22.93
N VAL A 289 -5.37 -1.46 -23.13
CA VAL A 289 -6.46 -0.98 -23.99
C VAL A 289 -5.94 -0.90 -25.42
N THR A 290 -6.72 -1.38 -26.38
CA THR A 290 -6.38 -1.26 -27.81
C THR A 290 -6.39 0.20 -28.23
N SER A 291 -5.30 0.65 -28.82
CA SER A 291 -5.15 1.96 -29.47
C SER A 291 -5.10 1.74 -30.98
N THR A 292 -5.91 2.50 -31.70
CA THR A 292 -5.99 2.47 -33.17
C THR A 292 -5.65 3.86 -33.67
N VAL A 293 -4.56 3.98 -34.42
CA VAL A 293 -4.04 5.27 -34.88
C VAL A 293 -3.76 5.20 -36.39
N ARG A 294 -4.38 6.11 -37.15
CA ARG A 294 -4.10 6.25 -38.57
C ARG A 294 -2.69 6.80 -38.78
N LEU A 295 -1.91 6.18 -39.64
CA LEU A 295 -0.61 6.69 -40.05
C LEU A 295 -0.79 7.82 -41.07
N LEU A 296 -0.38 9.03 -40.68
CA LEU A 296 -0.27 10.19 -41.55
C LEU A 296 1.04 10.11 -42.38
N ASP A 297 1.25 11.02 -43.29
CA ASP A 297 2.35 10.95 -44.26
C ASP A 297 3.74 11.07 -43.58
N ILE A 298 3.89 11.93 -42.57
CA ILE A 298 5.16 12.07 -41.82
C ILE A 298 5.55 10.78 -41.09
N PRO A 299 4.70 10.16 -40.28
CA PRO A 299 5.00 8.84 -39.70
C PRO A 299 5.30 7.75 -40.75
N LYS A 300 4.61 7.74 -41.89
CA LYS A 300 4.88 6.79 -42.98
C LYS A 300 6.29 7.01 -43.56
N ALA A 301 6.68 8.26 -43.82
CA ALA A 301 8.01 8.61 -44.33
C ALA A 301 9.10 8.19 -43.33
N ILE A 302 8.88 8.37 -42.02
CA ILE A 302 9.80 7.93 -40.99
C ILE A 302 9.95 6.40 -41.00
N LEU A 303 8.85 5.64 -41.05
CA LEU A 303 8.91 4.17 -41.15
C LEU A 303 9.66 3.69 -42.38
N GLU A 304 9.42 4.28 -43.56
CA GLU A 304 10.07 3.91 -44.80
C GLU A 304 11.58 4.25 -44.74
N LYS A 305 11.97 5.37 -44.10
CA LYS A 305 13.37 5.75 -43.89
C LYS A 305 14.17 4.67 -43.14
N TYR A 306 13.55 3.96 -42.18
CA TYR A 306 14.23 2.93 -41.37
C TYR A 306 13.98 1.50 -41.84
N LYS A 307 13.17 1.32 -42.86
CA LYS A 307 12.89 0.01 -43.45
C LYS A 307 14.18 -0.69 -43.92
N HIS A 308 14.34 -1.95 -43.56
CA HIS A 308 15.51 -2.78 -43.82
C HIS A 308 16.84 -2.29 -43.23
N LYS A 309 16.86 -1.23 -42.41
CA LYS A 309 18.08 -0.69 -41.80
C LYS A 309 18.32 -1.13 -40.37
N LEU A 310 17.32 -1.81 -39.77
CA LEU A 310 17.33 -2.18 -38.37
C LEU A 310 17.38 -3.71 -38.17
N PRO A 311 17.81 -4.19 -36.98
CA PRO A 311 17.81 -5.61 -36.69
C PRO A 311 16.37 -6.20 -36.77
N THR A 312 16.32 -7.49 -37.07
CA THR A 312 15.06 -8.25 -37.23
C THR A 312 14.07 -7.95 -36.09
N GLY A 313 12.84 -7.60 -36.46
CA GLY A 313 11.72 -7.34 -35.51
C GLY A 313 11.64 -5.91 -35.00
N LYS A 314 12.58 -5.01 -35.32
CA LYS A 314 12.50 -3.57 -35.02
C LYS A 314 12.16 -2.78 -36.28
N ILE A 315 11.24 -1.81 -36.11
CA ILE A 315 10.85 -0.92 -37.23
C ILE A 315 11.26 0.54 -36.98
N LEU A 316 11.68 0.88 -35.77
CA LEU A 316 12.20 2.20 -35.40
C LEU A 316 13.50 2.08 -34.56
N PRO A 317 14.42 3.06 -34.65
CA PRO A 317 15.76 3.02 -34.01
C PRO A 317 15.67 3.48 -32.55
N VAL A 318 15.20 2.64 -31.65
CA VAL A 318 14.95 3.01 -30.24
C VAL A 318 16.23 3.00 -29.41
N ILE A 319 16.42 4.04 -28.60
CA ILE A 319 17.46 4.18 -27.56
C ILE A 319 16.80 4.23 -26.17
N SER A 320 17.57 4.19 -25.08
CA SER A 320 16.99 4.27 -23.73
C SER A 320 16.25 5.60 -23.50
N ASN A 321 15.16 5.56 -22.69
CA ASN A 321 14.34 6.74 -22.41
C ASN A 321 15.14 7.90 -21.77
N GLN A 322 16.14 7.56 -20.96
CA GLN A 322 17.02 8.57 -20.35
C GLN A 322 17.80 9.32 -21.44
N LYS A 323 18.52 8.59 -22.29
CA LYS A 323 19.26 9.18 -23.42
C LYS A 323 18.34 9.94 -24.38
N MET A 324 17.14 9.42 -24.63
CA MET A 324 16.11 10.10 -25.44
C MET A 324 15.82 11.50 -24.88
N ASN A 325 15.52 11.59 -23.57
CA ASN A 325 15.23 12.87 -22.94
C ASN A 325 16.45 13.81 -22.89
N ASP A 326 17.66 13.28 -22.76
CA ASP A 326 18.87 14.12 -22.77
C ASP A 326 19.11 14.72 -24.17
N TYR A 327 18.96 13.91 -25.23
CA TYR A 327 19.09 14.39 -26.61
C TYR A 327 17.93 15.30 -27.07
N LEU A 328 16.73 15.12 -26.52
CA LEU A 328 15.62 16.05 -26.78
C LEU A 328 15.91 17.46 -26.24
N LYS A 329 16.60 17.59 -25.12
CA LYS A 329 17.06 18.89 -24.61
C LYS A 329 18.11 19.52 -25.55
N GLU A 330 19.03 18.70 -26.09
CA GLU A 330 20.01 19.16 -27.08
C GLU A 330 19.29 19.64 -28.36
N ILE A 331 18.32 18.87 -28.85
CA ILE A 331 17.49 19.26 -30.00
C ILE A 331 16.75 20.58 -29.76
N ALA A 332 16.13 20.73 -28.59
CA ALA A 332 15.44 21.96 -28.21
C ALA A 332 16.37 23.18 -28.28
N ALA A 333 17.57 23.05 -27.71
CA ALA A 333 18.56 24.13 -27.72
C ALA A 333 19.02 24.48 -29.16
N ILE A 334 19.26 23.49 -29.99
CA ILE A 334 19.67 23.68 -31.40
C ILE A 334 18.54 24.34 -32.22
N CYS A 335 17.28 23.94 -31.98
CA CYS A 335 16.12 24.49 -32.70
C CYS A 335 15.58 25.80 -32.11
N GLY A 336 16.20 26.37 -31.07
CA GLY A 336 15.77 27.61 -30.43
C GLY A 336 14.45 27.49 -29.67
N ILE A 337 14.12 26.30 -29.16
CA ILE A 337 12.90 26.05 -28.42
C ILE A 337 13.20 26.18 -26.91
N GLU A 338 12.62 27.20 -26.26
CA GLU A 338 12.85 27.49 -24.85
C GLU A 338 12.19 26.48 -23.90
N LYS A 339 11.20 25.72 -24.40
CA LYS A 339 10.47 24.71 -23.62
C LYS A 339 11.34 23.50 -23.28
N THR A 340 11.18 22.97 -22.08
CA THR A 340 11.90 21.72 -21.68
C THR A 340 11.29 20.52 -22.41
N LEU A 341 11.96 20.07 -23.47
CA LEU A 341 11.51 18.88 -24.20
C LEU A 341 11.82 17.59 -23.42
N THR A 342 10.81 16.79 -23.28
CA THR A 342 10.89 15.40 -22.85
C THR A 342 10.01 14.57 -23.76
N TYR A 343 10.26 13.26 -23.85
CA TYR A 343 9.43 12.38 -24.70
C TYR A 343 7.93 12.38 -24.33
N HIS A 344 7.59 12.88 -23.15
CA HIS A 344 6.21 12.94 -22.68
C HIS A 344 5.45 14.18 -23.18
N VAL A 345 6.15 15.12 -23.85
CA VAL A 345 5.55 16.32 -24.47
C VAL A 345 5.03 16.01 -25.88
N ALA A 346 5.49 14.88 -26.48
CA ALA A 346 5.02 14.36 -27.76
C ALA A 346 3.55 13.97 -27.76
#